data_ffe8922ac9a7735389e2bcec9af91932
#
_entry.id   ffe8922ac9a7735389e2bcec9af91932
#
_cell.length_a   1.000
_cell.length_b   1.000
_cell.length_c   1.000
_cell.angle_alpha   90.00
_cell.angle_beta   90.00
_cell.angle_gamma   90.00
#
_symmetry.space_group_name_H-M   'P 1'
#
loop_
_entity.id
_entity.type
_entity.pdbx_description
1 polymer ?
#
loop_
_entity_poly.entity_id
_entity_poly.type
_entity_poly.pdbx_seq_one_letter_code
_entity_poly.pdbx_strand_id
1 'polypeptide(L)'
;MAVAINSIFLISILLFCDIKYEVSDDFVMSAIMSGAYGDKPNPHLIFINILWGYLLQPFYYILPQISWYLIFQLALCFFSLTMISYMMLQKLDRVMAIMVIVLLVTAFGSDAYILVQFTKTAILAVMGGGIVFVWSLFEKRPLKLQLLTGTLCLLGTWIRFDVIYIAGGFLLLILVIEFFRLFRSNRNIKKHIIRIICSGGILLVVVVGCKLWDIHAYNKDSDYKFFREYSQARGDIVDASDYGYEAYEEQLRKIDVSENDYLMMRKWNFADNQFFSLERMKKTAQIIADYKRTVELSKEALLEQIQTRGIQGYPICIACIVLTVLGITIQKNKYGIRLSVWIVGFIYIIYFFYIERVVYRIEYAIFLASFCCILYFFEEYKGKSKEDVYVFNYRYGIIILLCLILQCVLYLPDRSYQEIDEQSRKEYIETFFYESWNYNPCNYRKVANKGAKSIGILNEIEQHKDKLYLLDFQTTMQVLYYEWNPFNALPKGAFNNMLYFAGITTNFPECNQILSNYKAEQPLKALVQENVYLVDSDERTLDQKVKYLQEHYYPKARAEIYKEIDGYQIWKLYKK
;
A
#
# COMPACT_ATOMS: atom_id res chain seq x y z
N MET A 1 25.85 3.60 15.70
CA MET A 1 25.55 4.87 15.02
C MET A 1 24.36 4.72 14.08
N ALA A 2 24.31 3.78 13.11
CA ALA A 2 23.13 3.55 12.26
C ALA A 2 21.85 3.36 13.09
N VAL A 3 21.85 2.44 14.04
CA VAL A 3 20.73 2.21 14.96
C VAL A 3 20.34 3.49 15.69
N ALA A 4 21.32 4.24 16.26
CA ALA A 4 21.04 5.45 17.04
C ALA A 4 20.33 6.53 16.20
N ILE A 5 20.80 6.81 14.97
CA ILE A 5 20.19 7.82 14.11
C ILE A 5 18.74 7.42 13.75
N ASN A 6 18.53 6.17 13.33
CA ASN A 6 17.21 5.68 12.99
C ASN A 6 16.27 5.61 14.21
N SER A 7 16.80 5.26 15.41
CA SER A 7 15.99 5.28 16.64
C SER A 7 15.58 6.69 17.03
N ILE A 8 16.49 7.67 16.98
CA ILE A 8 16.15 9.07 17.27
C ILE A 8 15.06 9.54 16.30
N PHE A 9 15.20 9.23 15.02
CA PHE A 9 14.21 9.62 14.02
C PHE A 9 12.84 8.96 14.26
N LEU A 10 12.80 7.62 14.47
CA LEU A 10 11.56 6.91 14.76
C LEU A 10 10.89 7.43 16.04
N ILE A 11 11.67 7.62 17.12
CA ILE A 11 11.15 8.16 18.39
C ILE A 11 10.57 9.57 18.16
N SER A 12 11.24 10.41 17.37
CA SER A 12 10.72 11.75 17.02
C SER A 12 9.39 11.65 16.28
N ILE A 13 9.24 10.73 15.31
CA ILE A 13 7.97 10.49 14.63
C ILE A 13 6.89 10.04 15.62
N LEU A 14 7.19 9.07 16.48
CA LEU A 14 6.24 8.54 17.47
C LEU A 14 5.79 9.61 18.50
N LEU A 15 6.66 10.57 18.84
CA LEU A 15 6.34 11.64 19.78
C LEU A 15 5.63 12.82 19.13
N PHE A 16 5.93 13.07 17.86
CA PHE A 16 5.56 14.32 17.19
C PHE A 16 4.58 14.19 16.04
N CYS A 17 4.25 13.01 15.57
CA CYS A 17 3.36 12.80 14.45
C CYS A 17 2.25 11.79 14.80
N ASP A 18 1.08 11.98 14.22
CA ASP A 18 0.04 10.97 14.25
C ASP A 18 0.31 9.94 13.14
N ILE A 19 0.38 8.67 13.55
CA ILE A 19 0.58 7.56 12.64
C ILE A 19 -0.79 7.06 12.19
N LYS A 20 -0.94 6.88 10.88
CA LYS A 20 -2.15 6.31 10.28
C LYS A 20 -1.76 5.30 9.20
N TYR A 21 -2.71 4.42 8.85
CA TYR A 21 -2.59 3.67 7.61
C TYR A 21 -2.87 4.61 6.43
N GLU A 22 -2.16 4.45 5.32
CA GLU A 22 -2.39 5.26 4.12
C GLU A 22 -3.67 4.87 3.39
N VAL A 23 -4.00 3.57 3.43
CA VAL A 23 -5.15 3.02 2.73
C VAL A 23 -5.96 2.10 3.63
N SER A 24 -7.24 1.95 3.30
CA SER A 24 -8.18 1.08 4.01
C SER A 24 -7.76 -0.39 4.06
N ASP A 25 -7.00 -0.85 3.07
CA ASP A 25 -6.55 -2.25 2.99
C ASP A 25 -5.75 -2.67 4.24
N ASP A 26 -4.84 -1.80 4.71
CA ASP A 26 -4.05 -2.06 5.92
C ASP A 26 -4.92 -2.13 7.17
N PHE A 27 -5.93 -1.25 7.26
CA PHE A 27 -6.90 -1.28 8.36
C PHE A 27 -7.69 -2.60 8.36
N VAL A 28 -8.21 -3.02 7.20
CA VAL A 28 -8.98 -4.26 7.08
C VAL A 28 -8.10 -5.47 7.39
N MET A 29 -6.88 -5.53 6.89
CA MET A 29 -5.95 -6.62 7.18
C MET A 29 -5.56 -6.66 8.68
N SER A 30 -5.39 -5.50 9.32
CA SER A 30 -5.19 -5.40 10.76
C SER A 30 -6.40 -5.91 11.53
N ALA A 31 -7.63 -5.61 11.08
CA ALA A 31 -8.88 -6.07 11.66
C ALA A 31 -9.07 -7.60 11.52
N ILE A 32 -8.75 -8.16 10.34
CA ILE A 32 -8.74 -9.61 10.12
C ILE A 32 -7.76 -10.28 11.09
N MET A 33 -6.56 -9.74 11.19
CA MET A 33 -5.52 -10.30 12.04
C MET A 33 -5.85 -10.23 13.52
N SER A 34 -6.60 -9.21 13.97
CA SER A 34 -7.03 -9.08 15.38
C SER A 34 -8.20 -10.00 15.76
N GLY A 35 -8.88 -10.59 14.77
CA GLY A 35 -10.11 -11.37 14.97
C GLY A 35 -11.38 -10.50 15.08
N ALA A 36 -11.35 -9.28 14.54
CA ALA A 36 -12.53 -8.40 14.50
C ALA A 36 -13.66 -9.00 13.66
N TYR A 37 -13.32 -9.77 12.63
CA TYR A 37 -14.24 -10.64 11.90
C TYR A 37 -14.26 -12.03 12.56
N GLY A 38 -15.27 -12.34 13.35
CA GLY A 38 -15.36 -13.58 14.13
C GLY A 38 -14.67 -13.46 15.51
N ASP A 39 -14.05 -14.53 16.00
CA ASP A 39 -13.55 -14.61 17.36
C ASP A 39 -12.05 -14.90 17.47
N LYS A 40 -11.38 -15.11 16.36
CA LYS A 40 -9.98 -15.57 16.33
C LYS A 40 -9.13 -14.80 15.35
N PRO A 41 -7.84 -14.55 15.69
CA PRO A 41 -6.88 -14.03 14.74
C PRO A 41 -6.79 -14.89 13.49
N ASN A 42 -6.98 -14.29 12.30
CA ASN A 42 -6.99 -15.01 11.04
C ASN A 42 -5.72 -14.68 10.22
N PRO A 43 -4.93 -15.68 9.80
CA PRO A 43 -3.72 -15.47 9.03
C PRO A 43 -3.96 -15.17 7.54
N HIS A 44 -5.18 -15.32 7.03
CA HIS A 44 -5.52 -15.06 5.63
C HIS A 44 -5.69 -13.55 5.37
N LEU A 45 -4.57 -12.88 5.16
CA LEU A 45 -4.52 -11.44 4.92
C LEU A 45 -4.53 -11.15 3.42
N ILE A 46 -5.66 -10.89 2.86
CA ILE A 46 -6.06 -10.68 1.46
C ILE A 46 -4.91 -10.46 0.44
N PHE A 47 -4.00 -9.50 0.69
CA PHE A 47 -2.90 -9.12 -0.21
C PHE A 47 -1.52 -9.59 0.26
N ILE A 48 -1.44 -10.12 1.46
CA ILE A 48 -0.21 -10.49 2.16
C ILE A 48 -0.10 -12.01 2.22
N ASN A 49 1.13 -12.54 2.08
CA ASN A 49 1.39 -13.98 2.18
C ASN A 49 0.93 -14.52 3.55
N ILE A 50 0.30 -15.67 3.54
CA ILE A 50 -0.23 -16.32 4.75
C ILE A 50 0.84 -16.55 5.83
N LEU A 51 2.11 -16.72 5.42
CA LEU A 51 3.24 -16.87 6.35
C LEU A 51 3.44 -15.65 7.24
N TRP A 52 3.15 -14.45 6.74
CA TRP A 52 3.14 -13.23 7.55
C TRP A 52 2.04 -13.28 8.61
N GLY A 53 0.85 -13.72 8.25
CA GLY A 53 -0.25 -13.94 9.19
C GLY A 53 0.13 -14.97 10.27
N TYR A 54 0.70 -16.11 9.90
CA TYR A 54 1.19 -17.10 10.87
C TYR A 54 2.30 -16.56 11.78
N LEU A 55 3.18 -15.69 11.26
CA LEU A 55 4.21 -15.04 12.08
C LEU A 55 3.59 -14.12 13.13
N LEU A 56 2.53 -13.38 12.81
CA LEU A 56 1.88 -12.43 13.71
C LEU A 56 0.90 -13.09 14.70
N GLN A 57 0.27 -14.18 14.31
CA GLN A 57 -0.83 -14.81 15.04
C GLN A 57 -0.53 -15.11 16.53
N PRO A 58 0.65 -15.65 16.91
CA PRO A 58 0.97 -15.90 18.31
C PRO A 58 0.95 -14.65 19.19
N PHE A 59 1.35 -13.50 18.65
CA PHE A 59 1.39 -12.24 19.38
C PHE A 59 -0.02 -11.73 19.71
N TYR A 60 -0.99 -11.92 18.82
CA TYR A 60 -2.39 -11.58 19.08
C TYR A 60 -3.06 -12.51 20.09
N TYR A 61 -2.56 -13.73 20.29
CA TYR A 61 -3.03 -14.60 21.40
C TYR A 61 -2.47 -14.16 22.75
N ILE A 62 -1.23 -13.60 22.79
CA ILE A 62 -0.57 -13.19 24.03
C ILE A 62 -1.05 -11.79 24.46
N LEU A 63 -1.06 -10.82 23.56
CA LEU A 63 -1.44 -9.42 23.80
C LEU A 63 -2.40 -8.94 22.71
N PRO A 64 -3.71 -9.31 22.80
CA PRO A 64 -4.68 -9.05 21.73
C PRO A 64 -5.04 -7.57 21.54
N GLN A 65 -4.74 -6.70 22.53
CA GLN A 65 -5.06 -5.26 22.43
C GLN A 65 -4.11 -4.48 21.53
N ILE A 66 -2.93 -5.05 21.25
CA ILE A 66 -1.86 -4.38 20.49
C ILE A 66 -1.98 -4.75 19.03
N SER A 67 -1.92 -3.74 18.16
CA SER A 67 -1.86 -3.97 16.72
C SER A 67 -0.45 -4.43 16.29
N TRP A 68 -0.20 -5.74 16.42
CA TRP A 68 1.06 -6.34 16.00
C TRP A 68 1.29 -6.18 14.50
N TYR A 69 0.23 -6.09 13.71
CA TYR A 69 0.29 -5.80 12.29
C TYR A 69 1.02 -4.48 12.01
N LEU A 70 0.68 -3.42 12.74
CA LEU A 70 1.37 -2.13 12.64
C LEU A 70 2.80 -2.21 13.16
N ILE A 71 2.99 -2.76 14.37
CA ILE A 71 4.30 -2.79 15.04
C ILE A 71 5.33 -3.52 14.18
N PHE A 72 4.97 -4.64 13.57
CA PHE A 72 5.89 -5.39 12.72
C PHE A 72 6.21 -4.65 11.40
N GLN A 73 5.27 -3.90 10.83
CA GLN A 73 5.55 -3.04 9.68
C GLN A 73 6.54 -1.91 10.05
N LEU A 74 6.30 -1.21 11.17
CA LEU A 74 7.22 -0.16 11.66
C LEU A 74 8.61 -0.73 11.96
N ALA A 75 8.67 -1.90 12.59
CA ALA A 75 9.92 -2.59 12.87
C ALA A 75 10.66 -2.97 11.58
N LEU A 76 9.95 -3.48 10.57
CA LEU A 76 10.55 -3.85 9.29
C LEU A 76 11.09 -2.62 8.55
N CYS A 77 10.37 -1.50 8.56
CA CYS A 77 10.85 -0.23 8.04
C CYS A 77 12.13 0.23 8.78
N PHE A 78 12.12 0.16 10.12
CA PHE A 78 13.26 0.53 10.96
C PHE A 78 14.51 -0.31 10.65
N PHE A 79 14.38 -1.63 10.58
CA PHE A 79 15.49 -2.51 10.25
C PHE A 79 16.01 -2.27 8.85
N SER A 80 15.13 -2.03 7.89
CA SER A 80 15.50 -1.76 6.49
C SER A 80 16.29 -0.46 6.34
N LEU A 81 15.80 0.64 6.91
CA LEU A 81 16.51 1.93 6.94
C LEU A 81 17.84 1.82 7.71
N THR A 82 17.87 1.06 8.80
CA THR A 82 19.10 0.83 9.57
C THR A 82 20.14 0.05 8.77
N MET A 83 19.74 -0.93 7.95
CA MET A 83 20.67 -1.67 7.09
C MET A 83 21.25 -0.79 5.98
N ILE A 84 20.42 0.04 5.33
CA ILE A 84 20.91 1.03 4.35
C ILE A 84 21.89 2.00 5.03
N SER A 85 21.52 2.53 6.19
CA SER A 85 22.36 3.44 6.99
C SER A 85 23.68 2.80 7.39
N TYR A 86 23.67 1.52 7.78
CA TYR A 86 24.87 0.76 8.10
C TYR A 86 25.80 0.66 6.88
N MET A 87 25.27 0.34 5.69
CA MET A 87 26.06 0.28 4.47
C MET A 87 26.68 1.65 4.16
N MET A 88 25.94 2.76 4.34
CA MET A 88 26.47 4.11 4.10
C MET A 88 27.61 4.47 5.04
N LEU A 89 27.48 4.16 6.32
CA LEU A 89 28.55 4.37 7.32
C LEU A 89 29.81 3.54 7.07
N GLN A 90 29.71 2.45 6.31
CA GLN A 90 30.86 1.64 5.89
C GLN A 90 31.50 2.14 4.59
N LYS A 91 30.76 2.88 3.75
CA LYS A 91 31.20 3.33 2.43
C LYS A 91 31.67 4.78 2.40
N LEU A 92 31.08 5.65 3.20
CA LEU A 92 31.31 7.09 3.18
C LEU A 92 32.03 7.55 4.46
N ASP A 93 32.67 8.70 4.39
CA ASP A 93 33.13 9.36 5.59
C ASP A 93 31.96 9.66 6.53
N ARG A 94 32.25 9.86 7.82
CA ARG A 94 31.24 9.92 8.85
C ARG A 94 30.22 11.05 8.66
N VAL A 95 30.69 12.23 8.23
CA VAL A 95 29.84 13.41 8.06
C VAL A 95 28.94 13.23 6.84
N MET A 96 29.49 12.81 5.72
CA MET A 96 28.75 12.54 4.50
C MET A 96 27.71 11.43 4.71
N ALA A 97 28.11 10.35 5.40
CA ALA A 97 27.20 9.26 5.73
C ALA A 97 26.00 9.76 6.56
N ILE A 98 26.23 10.58 7.59
CA ILE A 98 25.14 11.16 8.41
C ILE A 98 24.22 12.00 7.54
N MET A 99 24.74 12.90 6.70
CA MET A 99 23.94 13.76 5.84
C MET A 99 23.04 12.94 4.89
N VAL A 100 23.61 11.92 4.25
CA VAL A 100 22.86 11.05 3.33
C VAL A 100 21.83 10.20 4.10
N ILE A 101 22.14 9.72 5.30
CA ILE A 101 21.20 8.98 6.14
C ILE A 101 20.05 9.89 6.57
N VAL A 102 20.32 11.12 6.98
CA VAL A 102 19.27 12.07 7.34
C VAL A 102 18.39 12.37 6.13
N LEU A 103 18.97 12.55 4.93
CA LEU A 103 18.18 12.70 3.70
C LEU A 103 17.31 11.46 3.42
N LEU A 104 17.84 10.25 3.59
CA LEU A 104 17.08 9.00 3.42
C LEU A 104 15.90 8.92 4.38
N VAL A 105 16.14 9.12 5.69
CA VAL A 105 15.08 8.94 6.69
C VAL A 105 14.03 10.05 6.62
N THR A 106 14.39 11.27 6.26
CA THR A 106 13.42 12.36 6.08
C THR A 106 12.63 12.23 4.79
N ALA A 107 13.24 11.78 3.68
CA ALA A 107 12.55 11.62 2.40
C ALA A 107 11.63 10.40 2.39
N PHE A 108 12.14 9.26 2.81
CA PHE A 108 11.43 7.98 2.69
C PHE A 108 10.94 7.43 4.02
N GLY A 109 11.72 7.62 5.10
CA GLY A 109 11.37 7.13 6.42
C GLY A 109 10.17 7.87 7.02
N SER A 110 10.08 9.21 6.87
CA SER A 110 8.94 9.97 7.37
C SER A 110 7.63 9.45 6.79
N ASP A 111 7.61 9.22 5.49
CA ASP A 111 6.43 8.73 4.78
C ASP A 111 6.08 7.28 5.16
N ALA A 112 7.09 6.42 5.26
CA ALA A 112 6.90 5.02 5.66
C ALA A 112 6.39 4.87 7.10
N TYR A 113 6.73 5.80 8.00
CA TYR A 113 6.31 5.74 9.40
C TYR A 113 5.00 6.48 9.70
N ILE A 114 4.76 7.62 9.04
CA ILE A 114 3.57 8.44 9.32
C ILE A 114 2.34 7.87 8.62
N LEU A 115 2.47 7.51 7.35
CA LEU A 115 1.42 6.90 6.54
C LEU A 115 1.81 5.47 6.18
N VAL A 116 1.61 4.57 7.13
CA VAL A 116 2.00 3.18 6.98
C VAL A 116 1.17 2.51 5.89
N GLN A 117 1.87 1.87 4.94
CA GLN A 117 1.23 1.17 3.84
C GLN A 117 2.07 -0.06 3.46
N PHE A 118 1.42 -1.20 3.41
CA PHE A 118 2.09 -2.50 3.23
C PHE A 118 2.99 -2.58 1.98
N THR A 119 2.64 -1.91 0.86
CA THR A 119 3.50 -1.90 -0.35
C THR A 119 4.76 -1.05 -0.12
N LYS A 120 4.65 0.10 0.59
CA LYS A 120 5.82 0.93 0.93
C LYS A 120 6.75 0.20 1.90
N THR A 121 6.18 -0.48 2.90
CA THR A 121 6.94 -1.34 3.82
C THR A 121 7.66 -2.45 3.07
N ALA A 122 6.96 -3.11 2.15
CA ALA A 122 7.50 -4.21 1.36
C ALA A 122 8.69 -3.78 0.49
N ILE A 123 8.54 -2.69 -0.29
CA ILE A 123 9.63 -2.22 -1.16
C ILE A 123 10.83 -1.72 -0.36
N LEU A 124 10.58 -1.06 0.79
CA LEU A 124 11.66 -0.62 1.67
C LEU A 124 12.45 -1.81 2.22
N ALA A 125 11.76 -2.90 2.59
CA ALA A 125 12.40 -4.12 3.08
C ALA A 125 13.15 -4.86 1.97
N VAL A 126 12.57 -4.99 0.78
CA VAL A 126 13.22 -5.66 -0.35
C VAL A 126 14.42 -4.86 -0.84
N MET A 127 14.31 -3.54 -0.97
CA MET A 127 15.43 -2.70 -1.39
C MET A 127 16.50 -2.57 -0.30
N GLY A 128 16.11 -2.32 0.94
CA GLY A 128 17.04 -2.21 2.07
C GLY A 128 17.80 -3.51 2.32
N GLY A 129 17.09 -4.65 2.28
CA GLY A 129 17.71 -5.97 2.33
C GLY A 129 18.55 -6.25 1.08
N GLY A 130 17.98 -6.05 -0.12
CA GLY A 130 18.57 -6.41 -1.41
C GLY A 130 19.88 -5.71 -1.71
N ILE A 131 19.96 -4.39 -1.57
CA ILE A 131 21.21 -3.66 -1.85
C ILE A 131 22.32 -4.03 -0.88
N VAL A 132 22.01 -4.23 0.42
CA VAL A 132 23.00 -4.62 1.41
C VAL A 132 23.39 -6.09 1.25
N PHE A 133 22.46 -6.95 0.85
CA PHE A 133 22.74 -8.34 0.49
C PHE A 133 23.72 -8.41 -0.69
N VAL A 134 23.43 -7.72 -1.80
CA VAL A 134 24.32 -7.67 -2.97
C VAL A 134 25.69 -7.09 -2.60
N TRP A 135 25.70 -5.95 -1.89
CA TRP A 135 26.94 -5.37 -1.40
C TRP A 135 27.77 -6.36 -0.57
N SER A 136 27.12 -7.11 0.31
CA SER A 136 27.80 -8.10 1.16
C SER A 136 28.41 -9.26 0.38
N LEU A 137 27.81 -9.62 -0.76
CA LEU A 137 28.35 -10.65 -1.66
C LEU A 137 29.62 -10.19 -2.38
N PHE A 138 29.64 -8.97 -2.89
CA PHE A 138 30.79 -8.43 -3.62
C PHE A 138 31.94 -8.03 -2.69
N GLU A 139 31.66 -7.43 -1.53
CA GLU A 139 32.64 -7.00 -0.55
C GLU A 139 33.06 -8.11 0.46
N LYS A 140 32.62 -9.36 0.23
CA LYS A 140 32.95 -10.53 1.07
C LYS A 140 32.64 -10.32 2.56
N ARG A 141 31.53 -9.64 2.86
CA ARG A 141 31.09 -9.42 4.25
C ARG A 141 30.63 -10.72 4.92
N PRO A 142 30.54 -10.77 6.26
CA PRO A 142 30.17 -11.99 7.01
C PRO A 142 28.83 -12.59 6.58
N LEU A 143 28.72 -13.90 6.62
CA LEU A 143 27.48 -14.66 6.29
C LEU A 143 26.29 -14.17 7.13
N LYS A 144 26.52 -13.79 8.41
CA LYS A 144 25.47 -13.25 9.30
C LYS A 144 24.76 -12.04 8.70
N LEU A 145 25.51 -11.16 8.03
CA LEU A 145 24.92 -9.99 7.35
C LEU A 145 24.10 -10.41 6.14
N GLN A 146 24.55 -11.41 5.37
CA GLN A 146 23.80 -11.93 4.22
C GLN A 146 22.49 -12.60 4.66
N LEU A 147 22.54 -13.38 5.75
CA LEU A 147 21.33 -14.00 6.31
C LEU A 147 20.34 -12.94 6.79
N LEU A 148 20.79 -11.95 7.55
CA LEU A 148 19.93 -10.87 8.06
C LEU A 148 19.27 -10.08 6.91
N THR A 149 20.04 -9.69 5.91
CA THR A 149 19.54 -8.89 4.78
C THR A 149 18.70 -9.73 3.81
N GLY A 150 19.02 -11.02 3.64
CA GLY A 150 18.17 -11.98 2.92
C GLY A 150 16.83 -12.19 3.62
N THR A 151 16.81 -12.25 4.98
CA THR A 151 15.56 -12.32 5.74
C THR A 151 14.72 -11.06 5.58
N LEU A 152 15.32 -9.86 5.55
CA LEU A 152 14.58 -8.62 5.26
C LEU A 152 13.93 -8.67 3.86
N CYS A 153 14.68 -9.11 2.84
CA CYS A 153 14.11 -9.31 1.49
C CYS A 153 12.93 -10.28 1.54
N LEU A 154 13.09 -11.42 2.21
CA LEU A 154 12.06 -12.45 2.32
C LEU A 154 10.80 -11.89 2.98
N LEU A 155 10.93 -11.22 4.13
CA LEU A 155 9.81 -10.61 4.85
C LEU A 155 9.10 -9.54 4.01
N GLY A 156 9.87 -8.72 3.28
CA GLY A 156 9.29 -7.76 2.34
C GLY A 156 8.47 -8.43 1.24
N THR A 157 8.94 -9.56 0.69
CA THR A 157 8.18 -10.33 -0.32
C THR A 157 6.95 -11.04 0.25
N TRP A 158 6.92 -11.35 1.55
CA TRP A 158 5.72 -11.87 2.20
C TRP A 158 4.64 -10.78 2.30
N ILE A 159 5.01 -9.53 2.57
CA ILE A 159 4.07 -8.42 2.64
C ILE A 159 3.51 -8.10 1.25
N ARG A 160 4.36 -8.00 0.23
CA ARG A 160 3.92 -7.76 -1.14
C ARG A 160 4.90 -8.39 -2.14
N PHE A 161 4.47 -9.46 -2.80
CA PHE A 161 5.33 -10.14 -3.77
C PHE A 161 5.68 -9.28 -4.98
N ASP A 162 4.72 -8.49 -5.47
CA ASP A 162 4.86 -7.72 -6.72
C ASP A 162 5.96 -6.66 -6.69
N VAL A 163 6.40 -6.23 -5.50
CA VAL A 163 7.51 -5.27 -5.39
C VAL A 163 8.83 -5.81 -5.96
N ILE A 164 8.94 -7.14 -6.12
CA ILE A 164 10.08 -7.78 -6.77
C ILE A 164 10.26 -7.28 -8.21
N TYR A 165 9.18 -6.98 -8.92
CA TYR A 165 9.28 -6.52 -10.31
C TYR A 165 10.01 -5.18 -10.40
N ILE A 166 9.72 -4.23 -9.49
CA ILE A 166 10.42 -2.93 -9.44
C ILE A 166 11.82 -3.12 -8.85
N ALA A 167 11.93 -3.71 -7.66
CA ALA A 167 13.22 -3.92 -7.00
C ALA A 167 14.18 -4.75 -7.86
N GLY A 168 13.67 -5.80 -8.52
CA GLY A 168 14.44 -6.70 -9.36
C GLY A 168 15.14 -6.01 -10.53
N GLY A 169 14.49 -5.06 -11.20
CA GLY A 169 15.11 -4.31 -12.28
C GLY A 169 16.31 -3.47 -11.81
N PHE A 170 16.19 -2.80 -10.64
CA PHE A 170 17.30 -2.03 -10.07
C PHE A 170 18.41 -2.92 -9.50
N LEU A 171 18.06 -4.04 -8.84
CA LEU A 171 19.04 -4.99 -8.34
C LEU A 171 19.79 -5.69 -9.50
N LEU A 172 19.09 -5.99 -10.61
CA LEU A 172 19.71 -6.52 -11.83
C LEU A 172 20.69 -5.50 -12.43
N LEU A 173 20.32 -4.21 -12.49
CA LEU A 173 21.23 -3.17 -12.94
C LEU A 173 22.52 -3.15 -12.09
N ILE A 174 22.39 -3.24 -10.75
CA ILE A 174 23.55 -3.33 -9.85
C ILE A 174 24.40 -4.55 -10.19
N LEU A 175 23.78 -5.73 -10.31
CA LEU A 175 24.49 -6.97 -10.62
C LEU A 175 25.24 -6.88 -11.95
N VAL A 176 24.61 -6.37 -13.00
CA VAL A 176 25.23 -6.21 -14.34
C VAL A 176 26.46 -5.30 -14.24
N ILE A 177 26.34 -4.15 -13.58
CA ILE A 177 27.46 -3.20 -13.44
C ILE A 177 28.60 -3.82 -12.63
N GLU A 178 28.31 -4.51 -11.53
CA GLU A 178 29.32 -5.18 -10.71
C GLU A 178 30.01 -6.32 -11.46
N PHE A 179 29.29 -7.10 -12.28
CA PHE A 179 29.89 -8.10 -13.15
C PHE A 179 30.85 -7.49 -14.16
N PHE A 180 30.48 -6.39 -14.83
CA PHE A 180 31.39 -5.69 -15.73
C PHE A 180 32.64 -5.16 -15.01
N ARG A 181 32.51 -4.67 -13.77
CA ARG A 181 33.66 -4.26 -12.94
C ARG A 181 34.58 -5.44 -12.59
N LEU A 182 34.03 -6.59 -12.23
CA LEU A 182 34.80 -7.81 -11.97
C LEU A 182 35.55 -8.27 -13.22
N PHE A 183 34.90 -8.24 -14.39
CA PHE A 183 35.52 -8.62 -15.66
C PHE A 183 36.74 -7.73 -15.98
N ARG A 184 36.62 -6.43 -15.80
CA ARG A 184 37.72 -5.48 -16.06
C ARG A 184 38.85 -5.61 -15.04
N SER A 185 38.58 -6.06 -13.82
CA SER A 185 39.60 -6.12 -12.75
C SER A 185 40.45 -7.39 -12.74
N ASN A 186 40.22 -8.32 -13.67
CA ASN A 186 40.91 -9.63 -13.75
C ASN A 186 40.95 -10.43 -12.43
N ARG A 187 40.05 -10.11 -11.49
CA ARG A 187 39.90 -10.82 -10.21
C ARG A 187 39.21 -12.16 -10.44
N ASN A 188 39.39 -13.10 -9.52
CA ASN A 188 38.88 -14.46 -9.54
C ASN A 188 37.33 -14.52 -9.70
N ILE A 189 36.86 -14.19 -10.94
CA ILE A 189 35.44 -14.06 -11.33
C ILE A 189 34.65 -15.29 -10.94
N LYS A 190 35.25 -16.49 -11.17
CA LYS A 190 34.59 -17.79 -10.91
C LYS A 190 34.09 -17.93 -9.47
N LYS A 191 34.90 -17.52 -8.47
CA LYS A 191 34.50 -17.59 -7.05
C LYS A 191 33.35 -16.63 -6.71
N HIS A 192 33.35 -15.43 -7.31
CA HIS A 192 32.27 -14.47 -7.10
C HIS A 192 30.96 -14.94 -7.74
N ILE A 193 31.02 -15.46 -8.98
CA ILE A 193 29.85 -16.04 -9.66
C ILE A 193 29.24 -17.17 -8.85
N ILE A 194 30.06 -18.14 -8.39
CA ILE A 194 29.56 -19.25 -7.58
C ILE A 194 28.87 -18.71 -6.31
N ARG A 195 29.47 -17.76 -5.61
CA ARG A 195 28.89 -17.19 -4.39
C ARG A 195 27.55 -16.49 -4.66
N ILE A 196 27.44 -15.72 -5.75
CA ILE A 196 26.20 -15.02 -6.14
C ILE A 196 25.13 -16.03 -6.53
N ILE A 197 25.48 -17.04 -7.34
CA ILE A 197 24.53 -18.09 -7.75
C ILE A 197 24.05 -18.88 -6.53
N CYS A 198 24.96 -19.29 -5.65
CA CYS A 198 24.57 -20.07 -4.46
C CYS A 198 23.70 -19.22 -3.51
N SER A 199 24.18 -18.04 -3.08
CA SER A 199 23.44 -17.26 -2.07
C SER A 199 22.19 -16.59 -2.66
N GLY A 200 22.28 -16.01 -3.86
CA GLY A 200 21.14 -15.41 -4.55
C GLY A 200 20.14 -16.43 -5.03
N GLY A 201 20.62 -17.57 -5.54
CA GLY A 201 19.76 -18.69 -5.96
C GLY A 201 18.99 -19.30 -4.80
N ILE A 202 19.63 -19.52 -3.64
CA ILE A 202 18.94 -19.99 -2.43
C ILE A 202 17.86 -18.98 -2.01
N LEU A 203 18.18 -17.69 -1.95
CA LEU A 203 17.18 -16.68 -1.60
C LEU A 203 16.00 -16.70 -2.57
N LEU A 204 16.25 -16.79 -3.88
CA LEU A 204 15.20 -16.85 -4.90
C LEU A 204 14.32 -18.09 -4.73
N VAL A 205 14.92 -19.27 -4.52
CA VAL A 205 14.19 -20.54 -4.30
C VAL A 205 13.30 -20.43 -3.06
N VAL A 206 13.81 -19.84 -1.96
CA VAL A 206 13.01 -19.64 -0.74
C VAL A 206 11.85 -18.68 -0.99
N VAL A 207 12.08 -17.56 -1.67
CA VAL A 207 11.03 -16.57 -2.00
C VAL A 207 9.93 -17.20 -2.87
N VAL A 208 10.31 -17.92 -3.92
CA VAL A 208 9.36 -18.62 -4.80
C VAL A 208 8.63 -19.74 -4.03
N GLY A 209 9.36 -20.51 -3.21
CA GLY A 209 8.77 -21.56 -2.36
C GLY A 209 7.71 -21.01 -1.40
N CYS A 210 7.97 -19.86 -0.75
CA CYS A 210 6.99 -19.19 0.11
C CYS A 210 5.75 -18.70 -0.67
N LYS A 211 5.93 -18.22 -1.91
CA LYS A 211 4.80 -17.85 -2.77
C LYS A 211 3.96 -19.05 -3.19
N LEU A 212 4.59 -20.15 -3.55
CA LEU A 212 3.89 -21.39 -3.88
C LEU A 212 3.16 -21.97 -2.67
N TRP A 213 3.75 -21.87 -1.48
CA TRP A 213 3.09 -22.26 -0.23
C TRP A 213 1.83 -21.43 0.04
N ASP A 214 1.90 -20.12 -0.13
CA ASP A 214 0.76 -19.22 -0.01
C ASP A 214 -0.40 -19.62 -0.95
N ILE A 215 -0.06 -19.87 -2.22
CA ILE A 215 -1.04 -20.36 -3.20
C ILE A 215 -1.66 -21.70 -2.77
N HIS A 216 -0.84 -22.62 -2.28
CA HIS A 216 -1.30 -23.92 -1.81
C HIS A 216 -2.22 -23.79 -0.59
N ALA A 217 -1.85 -22.96 0.38
CA ALA A 217 -2.62 -22.77 1.62
C ALA A 217 -4.02 -22.21 1.34
N TYR A 218 -4.15 -21.20 0.47
CA TYR A 218 -5.46 -20.69 0.05
C TYR A 218 -6.27 -21.68 -0.74
N ASN A 219 -5.63 -22.50 -1.59
CA ASN A 219 -6.34 -23.48 -2.43
C ASN A 219 -6.78 -24.73 -1.67
N LYS A 220 -6.26 -24.96 -0.46
CA LYS A 220 -6.61 -26.12 0.36
C LYS A 220 -8.04 -26.05 0.88
N ASP A 221 -8.55 -24.84 1.15
CA ASP A 221 -9.91 -24.58 1.60
C ASP A 221 -10.73 -24.03 0.44
N SER A 222 -11.92 -24.59 0.20
CA SER A 222 -12.79 -24.21 -0.92
C SER A 222 -13.26 -22.77 -0.82
N ASP A 223 -13.54 -22.27 0.39
CA ASP A 223 -14.11 -20.95 0.61
C ASP A 223 -13.05 -19.87 0.44
N TYR A 224 -11.83 -20.09 0.95
CA TYR A 224 -10.70 -19.21 0.70
C TYR A 224 -10.23 -19.24 -0.76
N LYS A 225 -10.32 -20.39 -1.44
CA LYS A 225 -10.05 -20.49 -2.87
C LYS A 225 -11.05 -19.64 -3.66
N PHE A 226 -12.36 -19.80 -3.37
CA PHE A 226 -13.42 -19.00 -3.99
C PHE A 226 -13.22 -17.51 -3.74
N PHE A 227 -12.97 -17.11 -2.48
CA PHE A 227 -12.68 -15.73 -2.12
C PHE A 227 -11.52 -15.15 -2.92
N ARG A 228 -10.44 -15.90 -3.07
CA ARG A 228 -9.26 -15.47 -3.82
C ARG A 228 -9.56 -15.27 -5.31
N GLU A 229 -10.26 -16.21 -5.94
CA GLU A 229 -10.66 -16.09 -7.34
C GLU A 229 -11.62 -14.92 -7.56
N TYR A 230 -12.56 -14.73 -6.63
CA TYR A 230 -13.50 -13.62 -6.67
C TYR A 230 -12.79 -12.28 -6.48
N SER A 231 -11.87 -12.18 -5.54
CA SER A 231 -11.07 -10.98 -5.29
C SER A 231 -10.20 -10.61 -6.50
N GLN A 232 -9.68 -11.60 -7.22
CA GLN A 232 -8.94 -11.34 -8.45
C GLN A 232 -9.86 -10.76 -9.53
N ALA A 233 -10.99 -11.39 -9.82
CA ALA A 233 -11.95 -10.91 -10.82
C ALA A 233 -12.48 -9.50 -10.48
N ARG A 234 -12.75 -9.24 -9.20
CA ARG A 234 -13.11 -7.91 -8.70
C ARG A 234 -12.01 -6.88 -8.98
N GLY A 235 -10.76 -7.21 -8.62
CA GLY A 235 -9.61 -6.32 -8.86
C GLY A 235 -9.44 -6.01 -10.35
N ASP A 236 -9.61 -7.00 -11.21
CA ASP A 236 -9.51 -6.85 -12.66
C ASP A 236 -10.60 -5.90 -13.22
N ILE A 237 -11.75 -5.76 -12.55
CA ILE A 237 -12.80 -4.79 -12.91
C ILE A 237 -12.50 -3.40 -12.31
N VAL A 238 -12.28 -3.34 -10.99
CA VAL A 238 -12.24 -2.07 -10.26
C VAL A 238 -10.93 -1.30 -10.49
N ASP A 239 -9.81 -2.02 -10.60
CA ASP A 239 -8.49 -1.42 -10.83
C ASP A 239 -8.22 -1.11 -12.32
N ALA A 240 -9.11 -1.53 -13.23
CA ALA A 240 -9.00 -1.20 -14.64
C ALA A 240 -9.37 0.26 -14.92
N SER A 241 -8.84 0.82 -16.00
CA SER A 241 -9.27 2.14 -16.50
C SER A 241 -10.77 2.14 -16.78
N ASP A 242 -11.43 3.23 -16.43
CA ASP A 242 -12.87 3.39 -16.65
C ASP A 242 -13.11 4.19 -17.94
N TYR A 243 -13.65 3.53 -18.94
CA TYR A 243 -14.02 4.17 -20.22
C TYR A 243 -15.53 4.47 -20.31
N GLY A 244 -16.28 4.31 -19.20
CA GLY A 244 -17.73 4.48 -19.15
C GLY A 244 -18.50 3.24 -19.62
N TYR A 245 -19.76 3.14 -19.18
CA TYR A 245 -20.63 2.00 -19.54
C TYR A 245 -20.85 1.90 -21.05
N GLU A 246 -20.98 3.03 -21.72
CA GLU A 246 -21.24 3.14 -23.16
C GLU A 246 -20.18 2.42 -24.01
N ALA A 247 -18.94 2.42 -23.54
CA ALA A 247 -17.83 1.72 -24.18
C ALA A 247 -18.02 0.20 -24.23
N TYR A 248 -18.79 -0.34 -23.30
CA TYR A 248 -18.97 -1.78 -23.10
C TYR A 248 -20.42 -2.23 -23.28
N GLU A 249 -21.37 -1.31 -23.54
CA GLU A 249 -22.81 -1.51 -23.44
C GLU A 249 -23.30 -2.77 -24.16
N GLU A 250 -22.92 -2.95 -25.43
CA GLU A 250 -23.36 -4.09 -26.23
C GLU A 250 -22.91 -5.44 -25.61
N GLN A 251 -21.69 -5.52 -25.11
CA GLN A 251 -21.13 -6.74 -24.53
C GLN A 251 -21.69 -7.00 -23.13
N LEU A 252 -21.84 -5.94 -22.32
CA LEU A 252 -22.39 -6.06 -20.96
C LEU A 252 -23.87 -6.45 -20.98
N ARG A 253 -24.65 -5.94 -21.90
CA ARG A 253 -26.06 -6.36 -22.09
C ARG A 253 -26.21 -7.83 -22.46
N LYS A 254 -25.24 -8.42 -23.19
CA LYS A 254 -25.26 -9.87 -23.53
C LYS A 254 -25.06 -10.78 -22.31
N ILE A 255 -24.56 -10.26 -21.21
CA ILE A 255 -24.40 -10.96 -19.93
C ILE A 255 -25.33 -10.41 -18.84
N ASP A 256 -26.39 -9.72 -19.22
CA ASP A 256 -27.42 -9.14 -18.34
C ASP A 256 -26.84 -8.17 -17.28
N VAL A 257 -25.86 -7.36 -17.64
CA VAL A 257 -25.29 -6.30 -16.79
C VAL A 257 -25.81 -4.95 -17.27
N SER A 258 -26.61 -4.29 -16.45
CA SER A 258 -27.14 -2.95 -16.69
C SER A 258 -26.09 -1.86 -16.45
N GLU A 259 -26.39 -0.63 -16.83
CA GLU A 259 -25.59 0.52 -16.49
C GLU A 259 -25.44 0.69 -14.97
N ASN A 260 -26.54 0.51 -14.22
CA ASN A 260 -26.52 0.61 -12.78
C ASN A 260 -25.66 -0.48 -12.14
N ASP A 261 -25.71 -1.71 -12.65
CA ASP A 261 -24.86 -2.81 -12.18
C ASP A 261 -23.38 -2.51 -12.40
N TYR A 262 -23.05 -1.96 -13.59
CA TYR A 262 -21.68 -1.54 -13.89
C TYR A 262 -21.20 -0.44 -12.95
N LEU A 263 -22.01 0.60 -12.72
CA LEU A 263 -21.69 1.69 -11.79
C LEU A 263 -21.53 1.17 -10.35
N MET A 264 -22.39 0.23 -9.94
CA MET A 264 -22.25 -0.44 -8.64
C MET A 264 -20.93 -1.20 -8.53
N MET A 265 -20.53 -1.97 -9.54
CA MET A 265 -19.24 -2.65 -9.56
C MET A 265 -18.09 -1.65 -9.46
N ARG A 266 -18.12 -0.54 -10.21
CA ARG A 266 -17.10 0.53 -10.15
C ARG A 266 -17.03 1.22 -8.78
N LYS A 267 -18.13 1.22 -8.03
CA LYS A 267 -18.22 1.71 -6.64
C LYS A 267 -18.05 0.61 -5.58
N TRP A 268 -17.49 -0.54 -5.96
CA TRP A 268 -17.22 -1.68 -5.07
C TRP A 268 -18.46 -2.36 -4.49
N ASN A 269 -19.67 -2.09 -5.01
CA ASN A 269 -20.93 -2.64 -4.54
C ASN A 269 -21.32 -3.88 -5.36
N PHE A 270 -20.81 -5.05 -5.00
CA PHE A 270 -21.10 -6.34 -5.68
C PHE A 270 -21.44 -7.46 -4.69
N ALA A 271 -22.01 -7.12 -3.53
CA ALA A 271 -22.32 -8.06 -2.46
C ALA A 271 -23.63 -8.84 -2.71
N ASP A 272 -23.70 -9.50 -3.86
CA ASP A 272 -24.77 -10.44 -4.25
C ASP A 272 -24.20 -11.50 -5.19
N ASN A 273 -23.90 -12.68 -4.67
CA ASN A 273 -23.27 -13.76 -5.42
C ASN A 273 -24.20 -14.44 -6.45
N GLN A 274 -25.52 -14.22 -6.36
CA GLN A 274 -26.46 -14.72 -7.37
C GLN A 274 -26.34 -13.92 -8.66
N PHE A 275 -26.30 -12.59 -8.53
CA PHE A 275 -26.18 -11.71 -9.67
C PHE A 275 -24.70 -11.47 -10.04
N PHE A 276 -23.87 -10.98 -9.12
CA PHE A 276 -22.43 -10.81 -9.32
C PHE A 276 -21.68 -12.13 -9.09
N SER A 277 -22.10 -13.19 -9.78
CA SER A 277 -21.43 -14.50 -9.68
C SER A 277 -19.99 -14.42 -10.19
N LEU A 278 -19.13 -15.32 -9.70
CA LEU A 278 -17.71 -15.37 -10.12
C LEU A 278 -17.57 -15.46 -11.64
N GLU A 279 -18.46 -16.21 -12.31
CA GLU A 279 -18.46 -16.32 -13.78
C GLU A 279 -18.78 -14.98 -14.45
N ARG A 280 -19.82 -14.28 -13.99
CA ARG A 280 -20.20 -12.95 -14.52
C ARG A 280 -19.10 -11.92 -14.26
N MET A 281 -18.50 -11.94 -13.07
CA MET A 281 -17.37 -11.06 -12.74
C MET A 281 -16.17 -11.31 -13.66
N LYS A 282 -15.81 -12.58 -13.91
CA LYS A 282 -14.72 -12.94 -14.85
C LYS A 282 -15.03 -12.49 -16.28
N LYS A 283 -16.29 -12.65 -16.74
CA LYS A 283 -16.73 -12.18 -18.06
C LYS A 283 -16.67 -10.65 -18.18
N THR A 284 -17.15 -9.94 -17.16
CA THR A 284 -17.05 -8.45 -17.12
C THR A 284 -15.60 -7.99 -17.16
N ALA A 285 -14.73 -8.59 -16.36
CA ALA A 285 -13.31 -8.29 -16.37
C ALA A 285 -12.68 -8.52 -17.76
N GLN A 286 -13.05 -9.62 -18.42
CA GLN A 286 -12.59 -9.93 -19.78
C GLN A 286 -13.07 -8.89 -20.81
N ILE A 287 -14.34 -8.48 -20.76
CA ILE A 287 -14.89 -7.44 -21.64
C ILE A 287 -14.10 -6.12 -21.50
N ILE A 288 -13.84 -5.69 -20.27
CA ILE A 288 -13.07 -4.48 -19.99
C ILE A 288 -11.64 -4.61 -20.53
N ALA A 289 -10.99 -5.77 -20.28
CA ALA A 289 -9.63 -6.03 -20.74
C ALA A 289 -9.53 -6.09 -22.27
N ASP A 290 -10.51 -6.68 -22.94
CA ASP A 290 -10.55 -6.79 -24.41
C ASP A 290 -10.76 -5.40 -25.04
N TYR A 291 -11.67 -4.58 -24.50
CA TYR A 291 -11.85 -3.21 -24.95
C TYR A 291 -10.57 -2.39 -24.81
N LYS A 292 -9.91 -2.48 -23.65
CA LYS A 292 -8.62 -1.77 -23.41
C LYS A 292 -7.57 -2.10 -24.47
N ARG A 293 -7.55 -3.35 -24.98
CA ARG A 293 -6.63 -3.75 -26.06
C ARG A 293 -6.94 -3.10 -27.40
N THR A 294 -8.19 -2.67 -27.61
CA THR A 294 -8.59 -1.96 -28.84
C THR A 294 -8.32 -0.46 -28.78
N VAL A 295 -8.14 0.09 -27.59
CA VAL A 295 -7.79 1.49 -27.40
C VAL A 295 -6.31 1.69 -27.70
N GLU A 296 -6.00 2.25 -28.86
CA GLU A 296 -4.65 2.69 -29.19
C GLU A 296 -4.28 3.84 -28.26
N LEU A 297 -3.28 3.61 -27.41
CA LEU A 297 -2.70 4.68 -26.60
C LEU A 297 -1.87 5.59 -27.55
N SER A 298 -2.49 6.67 -28.01
CA SER A 298 -1.78 7.66 -28.80
C SER A 298 -0.71 8.34 -27.93
N LYS A 299 0.33 8.87 -28.58
CA LYS A 299 1.35 9.67 -27.89
C LYS A 299 0.73 10.87 -27.18
N GLU A 300 -0.32 11.43 -27.77
CA GLU A 300 -1.08 12.56 -27.26
C GLU A 300 -1.81 12.19 -25.98
N ALA A 301 -2.50 11.04 -25.93
CA ALA A 301 -3.18 10.55 -24.74
C ALA A 301 -2.19 10.25 -23.59
N LEU A 302 -1.02 9.69 -23.88
CA LEU A 302 0.04 9.49 -22.88
C LEU A 302 0.57 10.83 -22.34
N LEU A 303 0.78 11.81 -23.21
CA LEU A 303 1.24 13.15 -22.80
C LEU A 303 0.18 13.86 -21.97
N GLU A 304 -1.09 13.75 -22.34
CA GLU A 304 -2.21 14.29 -21.56
C GLU A 304 -2.30 13.68 -20.17
N GLN A 305 -2.15 12.36 -20.04
CA GLN A 305 -2.10 11.70 -18.75
C GLN A 305 -0.92 12.18 -17.88
N ILE A 306 0.27 12.33 -18.48
CA ILE A 306 1.44 12.86 -17.77
C ILE A 306 1.20 14.30 -17.33
N GLN A 307 0.55 15.13 -18.14
CA GLN A 307 0.25 16.52 -17.81
C GLN A 307 -0.84 16.64 -16.75
N THR A 308 -1.89 15.85 -16.83
CA THR A 308 -3.03 15.92 -15.89
C THR A 308 -2.72 15.30 -14.54
N ARG A 309 -2.05 14.15 -14.50
CA ARG A 309 -1.72 13.47 -13.23
C ARG A 309 -0.42 13.99 -12.61
N GLY A 310 0.56 14.38 -13.41
CA GLY A 310 1.88 14.77 -12.95
C GLY A 310 2.61 13.67 -12.17
N ILE A 311 3.72 14.04 -11.53
CA ILE A 311 4.46 13.19 -10.59
C ILE A 311 4.06 13.61 -9.17
N GLN A 312 3.30 12.77 -8.49
CA GLN A 312 2.82 13.03 -7.13
C GLN A 312 3.97 12.92 -6.11
N GLY A 313 4.91 12.02 -6.37
CA GLY A 313 6.12 11.83 -5.56
C GLY A 313 7.24 12.85 -5.81
N TYR A 314 6.92 14.08 -6.29
CA TYR A 314 7.95 15.08 -6.59
C TYR A 314 8.92 15.37 -5.44
N PRO A 315 8.55 15.35 -4.14
CA PRO A 315 9.52 15.63 -3.07
C PRO A 315 10.55 14.52 -2.90
N ILE A 316 10.14 13.26 -3.06
CA ILE A 316 11.08 12.12 -3.03
C ILE A 316 11.92 12.05 -4.32
N CYS A 317 11.36 12.50 -5.46
CA CYS A 317 12.11 12.70 -6.70
C CYS A 317 13.24 13.74 -6.52
N ILE A 318 12.94 14.87 -5.86
CA ILE A 318 13.94 15.89 -5.53
C ILE A 318 15.07 15.30 -4.68
N ALA A 319 14.76 14.46 -3.68
CA ALA A 319 15.79 13.78 -2.90
C ALA A 319 16.70 12.90 -3.77
N CYS A 320 16.16 12.20 -4.76
CA CYS A 320 16.93 11.42 -5.72
C CYS A 320 17.82 12.32 -6.61
N ILE A 321 17.31 13.48 -7.06
CA ILE A 321 18.07 14.45 -7.84
C ILE A 321 19.24 14.99 -7.01
N VAL A 322 18.98 15.42 -5.77
CA VAL A 322 20.02 15.92 -4.84
C VAL A 322 21.11 14.88 -4.65
N LEU A 323 20.73 13.63 -4.39
CA LEU A 323 21.69 12.54 -4.22
C LEU A 323 22.49 12.28 -5.51
N THR A 324 21.86 12.41 -6.67
CA THR A 324 22.52 12.26 -7.98
C THR A 324 23.55 13.36 -8.21
N VAL A 325 23.17 14.62 -7.98
CA VAL A 325 24.06 15.78 -8.10
C VAL A 325 25.24 15.63 -7.14
N LEU A 326 24.98 15.29 -5.89
CA LEU A 326 26.01 15.01 -4.89
C LEU A 326 26.98 13.92 -5.40
N GLY A 327 26.43 12.83 -5.91
CA GLY A 327 27.24 11.75 -6.45
C GLY A 327 28.09 12.14 -7.67
N ILE A 328 27.57 12.97 -8.59
CA ILE A 328 28.32 13.46 -9.76
C ILE A 328 29.45 14.39 -9.33
N THR A 329 29.20 15.27 -8.37
CA THR A 329 30.19 16.22 -7.89
C THR A 329 31.34 15.56 -7.15
N ILE A 330 31.05 14.49 -6.38
CA ILE A 330 32.06 13.72 -5.67
C ILE A 330 32.86 12.80 -6.61
N GLN A 331 32.20 12.19 -7.58
CA GLN A 331 32.73 11.13 -8.43
C GLN A 331 32.38 11.38 -9.91
N LYS A 332 33.01 12.40 -10.47
CA LYS A 332 32.77 12.84 -11.86
C LYS A 332 32.84 11.71 -12.92
N ASN A 333 33.72 10.73 -12.71
CA ASN A 333 33.93 9.64 -13.66
C ASN A 333 32.80 8.60 -13.71
N LYS A 334 31.71 8.73 -12.89
CA LYS A 334 30.62 7.76 -12.78
C LYS A 334 29.25 8.31 -13.16
N TYR A 335 29.21 9.42 -13.87
CA TYR A 335 27.93 10.00 -14.31
C TYR A 335 27.09 9.03 -15.15
N GLY A 336 27.71 8.21 -16.01
CA GLY A 336 27.00 7.22 -16.83
C GLY A 336 26.25 6.15 -16.04
N ILE A 337 26.82 5.71 -14.89
CA ILE A 337 26.14 4.76 -14.01
C ILE A 337 24.89 5.41 -13.37
N ARG A 338 25.00 6.66 -12.93
CA ARG A 338 23.86 7.37 -12.35
C ARG A 338 22.77 7.66 -13.37
N LEU A 339 23.19 7.97 -14.61
CA LEU A 339 22.26 8.12 -15.72
C LEU A 339 21.51 6.81 -16.00
N SER A 340 22.17 5.65 -15.95
CA SER A 340 21.50 4.35 -16.15
C SER A 340 20.44 4.06 -15.09
N VAL A 341 20.64 4.51 -13.84
CA VAL A 341 19.59 4.40 -12.78
C VAL A 341 18.36 5.21 -13.15
N TRP A 342 18.56 6.45 -13.63
CA TRP A 342 17.43 7.29 -14.08
C TRP A 342 16.72 6.72 -15.30
N ILE A 343 17.47 6.13 -16.24
CA ILE A 343 16.86 5.45 -17.41
C ILE A 343 15.93 4.32 -16.95
N VAL A 344 16.39 3.48 -16.02
CA VAL A 344 15.54 2.41 -15.47
C VAL A 344 14.32 2.99 -14.74
N GLY A 345 14.50 4.04 -13.92
CA GLY A 345 13.39 4.72 -13.25
C GLY A 345 12.36 5.29 -14.24
N PHE A 346 12.82 5.97 -15.29
CA PHE A 346 11.94 6.49 -16.34
C PHE A 346 11.20 5.39 -17.11
N ILE A 347 11.86 4.26 -17.41
CA ILE A 347 11.19 3.11 -18.06
C ILE A 347 10.04 2.63 -17.20
N TYR A 348 10.21 2.50 -15.87
CA TYR A 348 9.12 2.12 -14.97
C TYR A 348 8.02 3.16 -14.92
N ILE A 349 8.35 4.45 -14.81
CA ILE A 349 7.34 5.53 -14.77
C ILE A 349 6.53 5.51 -16.07
N ILE A 350 7.17 5.48 -17.24
CA ILE A 350 6.48 5.42 -18.54
C ILE A 350 5.62 4.15 -18.65
N TYR A 351 6.13 3.00 -18.21
CA TYR A 351 5.37 1.76 -18.20
C TYR A 351 4.08 1.87 -17.37
N PHE A 352 4.16 2.45 -16.16
CA PHE A 352 2.98 2.60 -15.31
C PHE A 352 2.00 3.65 -15.84
N PHE A 353 2.47 4.71 -16.49
CA PHE A 353 1.60 5.61 -17.26
C PHE A 353 0.92 4.88 -18.42
N TYR A 354 1.68 4.08 -19.16
CA TYR A 354 1.17 3.30 -20.29
C TYR A 354 0.05 2.32 -19.87
N ILE A 355 0.19 1.67 -18.73
CA ILE A 355 -0.87 0.78 -18.21
C ILE A 355 -1.93 1.51 -17.39
N GLU A 356 -1.86 2.84 -17.32
CA GLU A 356 -2.80 3.73 -16.60
C GLU A 356 -2.93 3.42 -15.10
N ARG A 357 -1.84 2.94 -14.49
CA ARG A 357 -1.81 2.54 -13.08
C ARG A 357 -0.77 3.32 -12.28
N VAL A 358 -0.72 4.65 -12.46
CA VAL A 358 0.16 5.52 -11.69
C VAL A 358 -0.53 5.88 -10.38
N VAL A 359 -0.01 5.33 -9.27
CA VAL A 359 -0.44 5.66 -7.91
C VAL A 359 0.80 5.98 -7.06
N TYR A 360 0.64 6.84 -6.07
CA TYR A 360 1.77 7.34 -5.27
C TYR A 360 2.69 6.24 -4.71
N ARG A 361 2.14 5.13 -4.19
CA ARG A 361 2.94 4.01 -3.67
C ARG A 361 3.86 3.36 -4.70
N ILE A 362 3.52 3.44 -6.00
CA ILE A 362 4.36 2.96 -7.11
C ILE A 362 5.50 3.95 -7.37
N GLU A 363 5.20 5.25 -7.40
CA GLU A 363 6.23 6.29 -7.51
C GLU A 363 7.21 6.22 -6.33
N TYR A 364 6.68 6.06 -5.10
CA TYR A 364 7.50 5.83 -3.91
C TYR A 364 8.45 4.64 -4.10
N ALA A 365 7.95 3.53 -4.63
CA ALA A 365 8.75 2.33 -4.87
C ALA A 365 9.87 2.57 -5.90
N ILE A 366 9.56 3.24 -7.01
CA ILE A 366 10.52 3.55 -8.07
C ILE A 366 11.59 4.53 -7.57
N PHE A 367 11.20 5.61 -6.88
CA PHE A 367 12.16 6.59 -6.37
C PHE A 367 13.00 6.04 -5.23
N LEU A 368 12.43 5.24 -4.31
CA LEU A 368 13.21 4.55 -3.28
C LEU A 368 14.25 3.61 -3.90
N ALA A 369 13.85 2.81 -4.88
CA ALA A 369 14.77 1.90 -5.56
C ALA A 369 15.86 2.65 -6.32
N SER A 370 15.52 3.77 -6.98
CA SER A 370 16.48 4.67 -7.62
C SER A 370 17.46 5.25 -6.61
N PHE A 371 16.95 5.78 -5.50
CA PHE A 371 17.76 6.34 -4.41
C PHE A 371 18.75 5.31 -3.85
N CYS A 372 18.25 4.12 -3.51
CA CYS A 372 19.06 3.01 -3.02
C CYS A 372 20.13 2.58 -4.03
N CYS A 373 19.77 2.52 -5.31
CA CYS A 373 20.70 2.16 -6.37
C CYS A 373 21.81 3.22 -6.56
N ILE A 374 21.46 4.51 -6.50
CA ILE A 374 22.45 5.60 -6.52
C ILE A 374 23.38 5.49 -5.30
N LEU A 375 22.83 5.24 -4.11
CA LEU A 375 23.63 5.01 -2.88
C LEU A 375 24.60 3.85 -3.02
N TYR A 376 24.17 2.76 -3.64
CA TYR A 376 25.02 1.59 -3.83
C TYR A 376 26.30 1.93 -4.59
N PHE A 377 26.22 2.82 -5.57
CA PHE A 377 27.35 3.18 -6.44
C PHE A 377 28.27 4.27 -5.89
N PHE A 378 28.03 4.78 -4.68
CA PHE A 378 29.04 5.57 -3.99
C PHE A 378 30.22 4.65 -3.62
N GLU A 379 31.43 5.06 -4.01
CA GLU A 379 32.66 4.35 -3.60
C GLU A 379 33.17 4.87 -2.27
N GLU A 380 33.99 4.05 -1.60
CA GLU A 380 34.69 4.47 -0.41
C GLU A 380 35.51 5.73 -0.69
N TYR A 381 35.19 6.77 0.05
CA TYR A 381 35.95 8.02 0.01
C TYR A 381 37.25 7.81 0.79
N LYS A 382 38.33 7.52 0.06
CA LYS A 382 39.70 7.54 0.61
C LYS A 382 40.17 8.99 0.55
N GLY A 383 39.85 9.78 1.59
CA GLY A 383 40.20 11.19 1.69
C GLY A 383 41.69 11.43 1.52
N LYS A 384 42.04 12.33 0.60
CA LYS A 384 43.46 12.70 0.33
C LYS A 384 44.06 13.64 1.38
N SER A 385 43.23 14.42 2.09
CA SER A 385 43.66 15.20 3.28
C SER A 385 42.45 15.58 4.14
N LYS A 386 42.66 15.89 5.42
CA LYS A 386 41.59 16.37 6.32
C LYS A 386 41.04 17.74 5.89
N GLU A 387 41.86 18.54 5.20
CA GLU A 387 41.48 19.88 4.74
C GLU A 387 40.52 19.83 3.51
N ASP A 388 40.74 18.92 2.57
CA ASP A 388 39.85 18.74 1.41
C ASP A 388 38.44 18.27 1.84
N VAL A 389 38.35 17.50 2.92
CA VAL A 389 37.11 17.01 3.48
C VAL A 389 36.25 18.16 4.05
N TYR A 390 36.86 19.11 4.76
CA TYR A 390 36.13 20.22 5.38
C TYR A 390 35.55 21.22 4.38
N VAL A 391 36.29 21.60 3.34
CA VAL A 391 35.81 22.54 2.29
C VAL A 391 34.71 21.90 1.44
N PHE A 392 34.82 20.60 1.17
CA PHE A 392 33.82 19.85 0.44
C PHE A 392 32.48 19.74 1.19
N ASN A 393 32.53 19.39 2.46
CA ASN A 393 31.35 19.16 3.31
C ASN A 393 30.50 20.42 3.52
N TYR A 394 31.08 21.59 3.64
CA TYR A 394 30.36 22.83 3.92
C TYR A 394 29.38 23.23 2.81
N ARG A 395 29.80 23.17 1.54
CA ARG A 395 28.96 23.55 0.40
C ARG A 395 27.79 22.58 0.17
N TYR A 396 28.03 21.29 0.29
CA TYR A 396 26.99 20.26 0.10
C TYR A 396 26.12 20.07 1.33
N GLY A 397 26.66 20.30 2.52
CA GLY A 397 25.89 20.32 3.75
C GLY A 397 24.74 21.33 3.73
N ILE A 398 24.97 22.51 3.16
CA ILE A 398 23.93 23.54 2.99
C ILE A 398 22.82 23.05 2.04
N ILE A 399 23.17 22.42 0.91
CA ILE A 399 22.15 21.91 -0.05
C ILE A 399 21.31 20.83 0.61
N ILE A 400 21.94 19.89 1.31
CA ILE A 400 21.21 18.83 2.03
C ILE A 400 20.33 19.43 3.13
N LEU A 401 20.83 20.40 3.89
CA LEU A 401 20.06 21.08 4.93
C LEU A 401 18.84 21.81 4.35
N LEU A 402 19.01 22.51 3.23
CA LEU A 402 17.88 23.16 2.54
C LEU A 402 16.84 22.14 2.05
N CYS A 403 17.30 21.00 1.51
CA CYS A 403 16.39 19.92 1.11
C CYS A 403 15.66 19.30 2.31
N LEU A 404 16.33 19.15 3.45
CA LEU A 404 15.72 18.68 4.70
C LEU A 404 14.68 19.65 5.22
N ILE A 405 14.98 20.95 5.22
CA ILE A 405 14.03 21.99 5.61
C ILE A 405 12.80 21.96 4.67
N LEU A 406 13.03 21.89 3.37
CA LEU A 406 11.96 21.81 2.38
C LEU A 406 11.10 20.56 2.60
N GLN A 407 11.70 19.41 2.83
CA GLN A 407 10.97 18.18 3.13
C GLN A 407 10.21 18.27 4.46
N CYS A 408 10.79 18.82 5.51
CA CYS A 408 10.08 19.04 6.77
C CYS A 408 8.85 19.94 6.57
N VAL A 409 8.98 21.03 5.81
CA VAL A 409 7.86 21.92 5.53
C VAL A 409 6.77 21.23 4.69
N LEU A 410 7.16 20.39 3.73
CA LEU A 410 6.21 19.73 2.83
C LEU A 410 5.57 18.47 3.44
N TYR A 411 6.28 17.78 4.35
CA TYR A 411 5.89 16.43 4.80
C TYR A 411 5.58 16.31 6.30
N LEU A 412 5.97 17.26 7.14
CA LEU A 412 5.56 17.18 8.55
C LEU A 412 4.09 17.55 8.68
N PRO A 413 3.27 16.65 9.25
CA PRO A 413 1.86 16.94 9.45
C PRO A 413 1.67 18.12 10.40
N ASP A 414 0.71 18.96 10.08
CA ASP A 414 0.26 20.01 11.00
C ASP A 414 -0.35 19.33 12.23
N ARG A 415 0.19 19.64 13.41
CA ARG A 415 -0.22 19.07 14.69
C ARG A 415 -1.47 19.71 15.29
N SER A 416 -1.97 20.77 14.70
CA SER A 416 -3.17 21.42 15.19
C SER A 416 -4.37 20.48 15.05
N TYR A 417 -4.69 19.79 16.13
CA TYR A 417 -5.96 19.11 16.30
C TYR A 417 -7.04 20.19 16.32
N GLN A 418 -7.64 20.45 15.18
CA GLN A 418 -8.82 21.27 15.08
C GLN A 418 -10.03 20.36 15.01
N GLU A 419 -11.01 20.56 15.88
CA GLU A 419 -12.34 20.00 15.68
C GLU A 419 -12.84 20.49 14.32
N ILE A 420 -13.11 19.57 13.42
CA ILE A 420 -13.64 19.88 12.11
C ILE A 420 -15.15 19.98 12.26
N ASP A 421 -15.72 21.11 11.83
CA ASP A 421 -17.16 21.22 11.69
C ASP A 421 -17.70 20.23 10.64
N GLU A 422 -19.01 19.99 10.68
CA GLU A 422 -19.67 18.98 9.85
C GLU A 422 -19.52 19.25 8.34
N GLN A 423 -19.43 20.50 7.93
CA GLN A 423 -19.28 20.87 6.54
C GLN A 423 -17.86 20.64 6.03
N SER A 424 -16.85 21.00 6.81
CA SER A 424 -15.46 20.69 6.54
C SER A 424 -15.21 19.18 6.53
N ARG A 425 -15.97 18.41 7.32
CA ARG A 425 -15.96 16.95 7.34
C ARG A 425 -16.50 16.36 6.03
N LYS A 426 -17.62 16.88 5.49
CA LYS A 426 -18.16 16.45 4.19
C LYS A 426 -17.21 16.78 3.04
N GLU A 427 -16.73 18.00 2.96
CA GLU A 427 -15.75 18.43 1.95
C GLU A 427 -14.48 17.58 2.00
N TYR A 428 -14.03 17.27 3.19
CA TYR A 428 -12.88 16.41 3.42
C TYR A 428 -13.05 15.00 2.86
N ILE A 429 -14.19 14.41 3.11
CA ILE A 429 -14.52 13.06 2.67
C ILE A 429 -14.70 13.02 1.16
N GLU A 430 -15.39 14.02 0.60
CA GLU A 430 -15.53 14.17 -0.84
C GLU A 430 -14.16 14.28 -1.51
N THR A 431 -13.31 15.17 -1.05
CA THR A 431 -11.95 15.34 -1.56
C THR A 431 -11.12 14.04 -1.42
N PHE A 432 -11.18 13.40 -0.26
CA PHE A 432 -10.40 12.17 -0.03
C PHE A 432 -10.85 11.01 -0.91
N PHE A 433 -12.16 10.79 -1.10
CA PHE A 433 -12.66 9.62 -1.82
C PHE A 433 -12.83 9.84 -3.33
N TYR A 434 -13.15 11.04 -3.76
CA TYR A 434 -13.37 11.32 -5.18
C TYR A 434 -12.12 11.82 -5.89
N GLU A 435 -11.19 12.46 -5.16
CA GLU A 435 -9.90 12.90 -5.67
C GLU A 435 -8.74 11.97 -5.28
N SER A 436 -8.97 10.93 -4.49
CA SER A 436 -7.92 10.05 -3.96
C SER A 436 -7.15 9.28 -5.03
N TRP A 437 -7.71 9.11 -6.21
CA TRP A 437 -6.98 8.60 -7.36
C TRP A 437 -5.95 9.60 -7.90
N ASN A 438 -6.11 10.89 -7.58
CA ASN A 438 -5.16 11.97 -7.79
C ASN A 438 -4.49 12.38 -6.46
N TYR A 439 -4.17 11.40 -5.68
CA TYR A 439 -3.63 11.47 -4.34
C TYR A 439 -2.39 12.37 -4.24
N ASN A 440 -2.51 13.46 -3.48
CA ASN A 440 -1.38 14.30 -3.08
C ASN A 440 -1.00 13.97 -1.63
N PRO A 441 0.17 13.36 -1.36
CA PRO A 441 0.57 12.96 -0.02
C PRO A 441 0.64 14.14 0.97
N CYS A 442 0.89 15.36 0.49
CA CYS A 442 0.90 16.55 1.34
C CYS A 442 -0.51 16.91 1.83
N ASN A 443 -1.50 16.84 0.96
CA ASN A 443 -2.89 17.10 1.34
C ASN A 443 -3.42 16.00 2.26
N TYR A 444 -3.08 14.75 1.97
CA TYR A 444 -3.47 13.61 2.79
C TYR A 444 -2.98 13.73 4.24
N ARG A 445 -1.74 14.17 4.46
CA ARG A 445 -1.17 14.34 5.80
C ARG A 445 -1.87 15.44 6.61
N LYS A 446 -2.17 16.57 5.98
CA LYS A 446 -2.94 17.63 6.62
C LYS A 446 -4.29 17.14 7.11
N VAL A 447 -4.84 16.22 6.37
CA VAL A 447 -6.15 15.68 6.58
C VAL A 447 -6.17 14.52 7.57
N ALA A 448 -5.20 13.59 7.51
CA ALA A 448 -5.09 12.47 8.45
C ALA A 448 -5.01 12.91 9.92
N ASN A 449 -4.61 14.15 10.18
CA ASN A 449 -4.55 14.72 11.53
C ASN A 449 -5.86 15.32 12.03
N LYS A 450 -6.92 15.32 11.22
CA LYS A 450 -8.20 15.97 11.55
C LYS A 450 -9.29 14.93 11.79
N GLY A 451 -9.06 13.96 12.70
CA GLY A 451 -10.03 12.90 13.02
C GLY A 451 -11.37 13.46 13.50
N ALA A 452 -12.46 12.86 13.03
CA ALA A 452 -13.80 13.14 13.50
C ALA A 452 -14.26 12.06 14.49
N LYS A 453 -15.01 12.38 15.51
CA LYS A 453 -15.51 11.42 16.51
C LYS A 453 -16.86 10.87 16.08
N SER A 454 -17.00 9.54 15.97
CA SER A 454 -18.23 8.84 15.60
C SER A 454 -18.67 7.86 16.69
N ILE A 455 -18.57 8.29 17.94
CA ILE A 455 -18.87 7.43 19.10
C ILE A 455 -20.34 7.02 19.13
N GLY A 456 -21.26 7.91 18.76
CA GLY A 456 -22.70 7.66 18.81
C GLY A 456 -23.15 6.54 17.90
N ILE A 457 -22.70 6.53 16.64
CA ILE A 457 -23.07 5.47 15.68
C ILE A 457 -22.50 4.11 16.10
N LEU A 458 -21.27 4.06 16.60
CA LEU A 458 -20.68 2.81 17.10
C LEU A 458 -21.42 2.29 18.34
N ASN A 459 -21.83 3.17 19.26
CA ASN A 459 -22.63 2.79 20.43
C ASN A 459 -24.01 2.27 20.01
N GLU A 460 -24.67 2.88 19.01
CA GLU A 460 -25.94 2.39 18.47
C GLU A 460 -25.79 0.96 17.94
N ILE A 461 -24.76 0.72 17.14
CA ILE A 461 -24.48 -0.61 16.57
C ILE A 461 -24.19 -1.63 17.68
N GLU A 462 -23.40 -1.24 18.68
CA GLU A 462 -23.03 -2.12 19.79
C GLU A 462 -24.21 -2.50 20.68
N GLN A 463 -25.15 -1.60 20.90
CA GLN A 463 -26.34 -1.81 21.72
C GLN A 463 -27.38 -2.72 21.05
N HIS A 464 -27.35 -2.86 19.72
CA HIS A 464 -28.35 -3.60 18.93
C HIS A 464 -27.76 -4.81 18.25
N LYS A 465 -27.27 -5.80 19.00
CA LYS A 465 -26.65 -7.02 18.46
C LYS A 465 -27.63 -7.94 17.71
N ASP A 466 -28.92 -7.72 17.83
CA ASP A 466 -29.98 -8.38 17.07
C ASP A 466 -30.12 -7.85 15.63
N LYS A 467 -29.50 -6.71 15.33
CA LYS A 467 -29.52 -6.05 14.05
C LYS A 467 -28.19 -6.18 13.33
N LEU A 468 -28.23 -6.32 12.03
CA LEU A 468 -27.06 -6.25 11.15
C LEU A 468 -26.98 -4.86 10.50
N TYR A 469 -25.88 -4.17 10.68
CA TYR A 469 -25.59 -2.91 10.06
C TYR A 469 -24.59 -3.11 8.91
N LEU A 470 -25.00 -2.74 7.72
CA LEU A 470 -24.15 -2.78 6.51
C LEU A 470 -23.71 -1.36 6.21
N LEU A 471 -22.41 -1.11 6.32
CA LEU A 471 -21.84 0.21 6.11
C LEU A 471 -21.27 0.30 4.69
N ASP A 472 -21.61 1.33 3.94
CA ASP A 472 -20.95 1.60 2.67
C ASP A 472 -19.46 1.95 2.87
N PHE A 473 -18.69 1.97 1.78
CA PHE A 473 -17.25 2.21 1.84
C PHE A 473 -16.91 3.53 2.54
N GLN A 474 -17.55 4.59 2.13
CA GLN A 474 -17.28 5.94 2.61
C GLN A 474 -17.59 6.07 4.10
N THR A 475 -18.75 5.58 4.54
CA THR A 475 -19.15 5.57 5.94
C THR A 475 -18.21 4.72 6.80
N THR A 476 -17.78 3.56 6.30
CA THR A 476 -16.80 2.71 7.01
C THR A 476 -15.50 3.45 7.27
N MET A 477 -15.01 4.19 6.27
CA MET A 477 -13.79 4.98 6.42
C MET A 477 -13.97 6.10 7.45
N GLN A 478 -15.10 6.80 7.40
CA GLN A 478 -15.39 7.88 8.35
C GLN A 478 -15.51 7.40 9.79
N VAL A 479 -16.28 6.32 9.98
CA VAL A 479 -16.64 5.80 11.31
C VAL A 479 -15.46 5.09 11.99
N LEU A 480 -14.65 4.40 11.24
CA LEU A 480 -13.65 3.49 11.81
C LEU A 480 -12.21 3.91 11.50
N TYR A 481 -11.92 4.16 10.23
CA TYR A 481 -10.53 4.29 9.78
C TYR A 481 -9.86 5.56 10.33
N TYR A 482 -10.56 6.70 10.33
CA TYR A 482 -9.96 7.99 10.72
C TYR A 482 -9.84 8.18 12.21
N GLU A 483 -10.73 7.58 12.99
CA GLU A 483 -10.77 7.76 14.42
C GLU A 483 -9.99 6.70 15.19
N TRP A 484 -9.74 5.57 14.55
CA TRP A 484 -9.04 4.48 15.20
C TRP A 484 -7.56 4.78 15.39
N ASN A 485 -7.07 4.58 16.62
CA ASN A 485 -5.64 4.58 16.89
C ASN A 485 -5.02 3.27 16.35
N PRO A 486 -4.17 3.32 15.30
CA PRO A 486 -3.67 2.13 14.65
C PRO A 486 -2.73 1.28 15.52
N PHE A 487 -2.29 1.78 16.69
CA PHE A 487 -1.55 0.98 17.67
C PHE A 487 -2.44 0.01 18.45
N ASN A 488 -3.74 0.28 18.50
CA ASN A 488 -4.70 -0.59 19.15
C ASN A 488 -5.27 -1.58 18.14
N ALA A 489 -5.31 -2.85 18.51
CA ALA A 489 -6.04 -3.84 17.74
C ALA A 489 -7.56 -3.66 17.94
N LEU A 490 -8.35 -3.88 16.90
CA LEU A 490 -9.80 -3.96 17.04
C LEU A 490 -10.19 -5.13 17.95
N PRO A 491 -11.20 -4.98 18.80
CA PRO A 491 -11.68 -6.07 19.63
C PRO A 491 -12.13 -7.27 18.79
N LYS A 492 -11.98 -8.46 19.33
CA LYS A 492 -12.53 -9.67 18.71
C LYS A 492 -14.04 -9.54 18.54
N GLY A 493 -14.54 -9.93 17.37
CA GLY A 493 -15.96 -9.83 17.05
C GLY A 493 -16.49 -8.41 16.87
N ALA A 494 -15.64 -7.40 16.74
CA ALA A 494 -16.07 -6.01 16.53
C ALA A 494 -17.00 -5.86 15.31
N PHE A 495 -16.83 -6.71 14.31
CA PHE A 495 -17.63 -6.71 13.09
C PHE A 495 -18.77 -7.76 13.09
N ASN A 496 -19.09 -8.40 14.22
CA ASN A 496 -20.10 -9.47 14.25
C ASN A 496 -21.54 -9.01 13.94
N ASN A 497 -21.82 -7.72 14.00
CA ASN A 497 -23.11 -7.14 13.58
C ASN A 497 -22.95 -5.85 12.76
N MET A 498 -21.73 -5.58 12.30
CA MET A 498 -21.39 -4.42 11.49
C MET A 498 -20.42 -4.87 10.40
N LEU A 499 -20.85 -4.85 9.15
CA LEU A 499 -20.00 -5.26 8.06
C LEU A 499 -19.78 -4.13 7.06
N TYR A 500 -18.57 -4.07 6.59
CA TYR A 500 -18.21 -3.28 5.41
C TYR A 500 -18.90 -3.88 4.18
N PHE A 501 -19.86 -3.14 3.64
CA PHE A 501 -20.78 -3.63 2.62
C PHE A 501 -20.14 -3.76 1.24
N ALA A 502 -19.16 -2.93 0.96
CA ALA A 502 -18.45 -2.92 -0.31
C ALA A 502 -16.96 -3.13 -0.10
N GLY A 503 -16.28 -3.77 -1.02
CA GLY A 503 -14.83 -3.78 -1.06
C GLY A 503 -14.17 -5.13 -0.89
N ILE A 504 -13.00 -5.11 -0.28
CA ILE A 504 -12.05 -6.23 -0.31
C ILE A 504 -12.47 -7.45 0.51
N THR A 505 -13.43 -7.30 1.43
CA THR A 505 -13.96 -8.38 2.28
C THR A 505 -15.18 -9.07 1.70
N THR A 506 -15.69 -8.66 0.54
CA THR A 506 -16.79 -9.35 -0.12
C THR A 506 -16.40 -10.81 -0.40
N ASN A 507 -17.25 -11.73 0.08
CA ASN A 507 -17.01 -13.18 0.05
C ASN A 507 -15.85 -13.69 0.92
N PHE A 508 -15.33 -12.87 1.84
CA PHE A 508 -14.39 -13.37 2.83
C PHE A 508 -15.11 -14.37 3.76
N PRO A 509 -14.54 -15.56 4.02
CA PRO A 509 -15.28 -16.64 4.70
C PRO A 509 -15.90 -16.23 6.04
N GLU A 510 -15.18 -15.47 6.86
CA GLU A 510 -15.68 -14.99 8.15
C GLU A 510 -16.83 -13.98 7.97
N CYS A 511 -16.78 -13.14 6.95
CA CYS A 511 -17.89 -12.23 6.64
C CYS A 511 -19.13 -13.02 6.19
N ASN A 512 -18.96 -14.07 5.37
CA ASN A 512 -20.06 -14.94 4.98
C ASN A 512 -20.69 -15.65 6.19
N GLN A 513 -19.88 -16.08 7.16
CA GLN A 513 -20.38 -16.67 8.42
C GLN A 513 -21.20 -15.65 9.23
N ILE A 514 -20.73 -14.40 9.34
CA ILE A 514 -21.46 -13.33 10.03
C ILE A 514 -22.80 -13.07 9.32
N LEU A 515 -22.79 -12.94 7.99
CA LEU A 515 -24.00 -12.75 7.19
C LEU A 515 -25.01 -13.88 7.39
N SER A 516 -24.54 -15.12 7.44
CA SER A 516 -25.38 -16.30 7.67
C SER A 516 -26.07 -16.28 9.02
N ASN A 517 -25.43 -15.75 10.07
CA ASN A 517 -26.04 -15.61 11.40
C ASN A 517 -27.29 -14.69 11.38
N TYR A 518 -27.37 -13.76 10.45
CA TYR A 518 -28.50 -12.85 10.23
C TYR A 518 -29.40 -13.27 9.07
N LYS A 519 -29.16 -14.42 8.43
CA LYS A 519 -29.85 -14.89 7.20
C LYS A 519 -29.73 -13.89 6.05
N ALA A 520 -28.58 -13.25 5.93
CA ALA A 520 -28.26 -12.17 4.98
C ALA A 520 -27.15 -12.58 4.00
N GLU A 521 -27.12 -13.86 3.57
CA GLU A 521 -26.09 -14.43 2.68
C GLU A 521 -25.99 -13.69 1.32
N GLN A 522 -27.05 -12.97 0.94
CA GLN A 522 -27.06 -12.06 -0.20
C GLN A 522 -27.29 -10.64 0.33
N PRO A 523 -26.25 -9.92 0.75
CA PRO A 523 -26.39 -8.66 1.47
C PRO A 523 -27.22 -7.60 0.76
N LEU A 524 -27.03 -7.39 -0.55
CA LEU A 524 -27.85 -6.45 -1.33
C LEU A 524 -29.34 -6.81 -1.27
N LYS A 525 -29.69 -8.07 -1.49
CA LYS A 525 -31.06 -8.55 -1.40
C LYS A 525 -31.62 -8.49 0.01
N ALA A 526 -30.77 -8.69 1.02
CA ALA A 526 -31.12 -8.69 2.44
C ALA A 526 -31.41 -7.29 3.00
N LEU A 527 -31.06 -6.20 2.32
CA LEU A 527 -31.32 -4.82 2.74
C LEU A 527 -32.80 -4.55 3.10
N VAL A 528 -33.73 -5.31 2.51
CA VAL A 528 -35.18 -5.18 2.80
C VAL A 528 -35.67 -6.07 3.94
N GLN A 529 -34.80 -6.82 4.62
CA GLN A 529 -35.15 -7.65 5.78
C GLN A 529 -35.32 -6.78 7.03
N GLU A 530 -36.16 -7.21 7.94
CA GLU A 530 -36.53 -6.45 9.12
C GLU A 530 -35.38 -6.08 10.04
N ASN A 531 -34.40 -7.00 10.19
CA ASN A 531 -33.24 -6.85 11.05
C ASN A 531 -31.97 -6.31 10.34
N VAL A 532 -32.04 -5.90 9.07
CA VAL A 532 -30.90 -5.39 8.30
C VAL A 532 -31.08 -3.90 8.06
N TYR A 533 -30.02 -3.15 8.32
CA TYR A 533 -29.96 -1.69 8.17
C TYR A 533 -28.75 -1.31 7.31
N LEU A 534 -28.90 -0.25 6.54
CA LEU A 534 -27.82 0.33 5.75
C LEU A 534 -27.37 1.64 6.40
N VAL A 535 -26.08 1.83 6.58
CA VAL A 535 -25.51 3.12 6.96
C VAL A 535 -24.75 3.65 5.74
N ASP A 536 -25.35 4.60 5.04
CA ASP A 536 -24.85 5.14 3.79
C ASP A 536 -24.87 6.67 3.85
N SER A 537 -23.70 7.29 3.75
CA SER A 537 -23.53 8.74 3.81
C SER A 537 -23.53 9.41 2.42
N ASP A 538 -23.58 8.64 1.33
CA ASP A 538 -23.68 9.15 -0.05
C ASP A 538 -25.03 8.75 -0.67
N GLU A 539 -25.91 9.74 -0.84
CA GLU A 539 -27.24 9.54 -1.44
C GLU A 539 -27.17 8.88 -2.84
N ARG A 540 -26.14 9.18 -3.62
CA ARG A 540 -25.96 8.58 -4.96
C ARG A 540 -25.71 7.07 -4.88
N THR A 541 -24.95 6.62 -3.89
CA THR A 541 -24.71 5.18 -3.70
C THR A 541 -25.92 4.48 -3.10
N LEU A 542 -26.73 5.18 -2.31
CA LEU A 542 -28.03 4.71 -1.83
C LEU A 542 -28.99 4.51 -3.01
N ASP A 543 -29.14 5.50 -3.89
CA ASP A 543 -30.02 5.42 -5.06
C ASP A 543 -29.64 4.26 -5.99
N GLN A 544 -28.34 4.03 -6.20
CA GLN A 544 -27.85 2.87 -6.96
C GLN A 544 -28.28 1.54 -6.34
N LYS A 545 -28.20 1.41 -5.00
CA LYS A 545 -28.64 0.20 -4.29
C LYS A 545 -30.16 -0.01 -4.36
N VAL A 546 -30.93 1.08 -4.23
CA VAL A 546 -32.40 1.03 -4.40
C VAL A 546 -32.75 0.63 -5.84
N LYS A 547 -32.12 1.26 -6.83
CA LYS A 547 -32.34 0.93 -8.25
C LYS A 547 -31.95 -0.52 -8.55
N TYR A 548 -30.85 -1.02 -8.00
CA TYR A 548 -30.47 -2.43 -8.12
C TYR A 548 -31.54 -3.37 -7.58
N LEU A 549 -32.10 -3.08 -6.40
CA LEU A 549 -33.20 -3.87 -5.85
C LEU A 549 -34.45 -3.81 -6.71
N GLN A 550 -34.74 -2.66 -7.34
CA GLN A 550 -35.88 -2.50 -8.27
C GLN A 550 -35.69 -3.28 -9.56
N GLU A 551 -34.50 -3.31 -10.11
CA GLU A 551 -34.17 -4.01 -11.34
C GLU A 551 -34.17 -5.54 -11.16
N HIS A 552 -33.69 -6.05 -10.03
CA HIS A 552 -33.43 -7.50 -9.89
C HIS A 552 -34.37 -8.24 -8.95
N TYR A 553 -35.02 -7.56 -7.99
CA TYR A 553 -35.76 -8.27 -6.94
C TYR A 553 -37.13 -7.66 -6.59
N TYR A 554 -37.21 -6.36 -6.37
CA TYR A 554 -38.36 -5.69 -5.78
C TYR A 554 -38.68 -4.40 -6.54
N PRO A 555 -39.52 -4.42 -7.58
CA PRO A 555 -39.76 -3.25 -8.45
C PRO A 555 -40.28 -1.98 -7.75
N LYS A 556 -40.74 -2.10 -6.52
CA LYS A 556 -41.21 -0.97 -5.69
C LYS A 556 -40.31 -0.71 -4.48
N ALA A 557 -39.09 -1.23 -4.49
CA ALA A 557 -38.16 -1.00 -3.39
C ALA A 557 -37.93 0.50 -3.18
N ARG A 558 -37.91 0.89 -1.91
CA ARG A 558 -37.60 2.27 -1.49
C ARG A 558 -36.80 2.28 -0.21
N ALA A 559 -36.10 3.38 0.07
CA ALA A 559 -35.38 3.62 1.30
C ALA A 559 -36.04 4.74 2.10
N GLU A 560 -36.01 4.62 3.41
CA GLU A 560 -36.47 5.65 4.35
C GLU A 560 -35.44 5.80 5.46
N ILE A 561 -35.24 7.03 5.95
CA ILE A 561 -34.35 7.27 7.09
C ILE A 561 -34.98 6.62 8.33
N TYR A 562 -34.28 5.67 8.93
CA TYR A 562 -34.66 5.06 10.19
C TYR A 562 -34.24 5.92 11.38
N LYS A 563 -33.00 6.41 11.35
CA LYS A 563 -32.40 7.21 12.42
C LYS A 563 -31.21 8.00 11.88
N GLU A 564 -30.96 9.16 12.49
CA GLU A 564 -29.74 9.94 12.25
C GLU A 564 -28.96 10.07 13.56
N ILE A 565 -27.64 9.81 13.52
CA ILE A 565 -26.75 9.84 14.67
C ILE A 565 -25.43 10.45 14.24
N ASP A 566 -24.98 11.51 14.90
CA ASP A 566 -23.69 12.18 14.63
C ASP A 566 -23.51 12.56 13.13
N GLY A 567 -24.60 12.91 12.44
CA GLY A 567 -24.62 13.22 11.01
C GLY A 567 -24.58 11.98 10.10
N TYR A 568 -24.61 10.75 10.65
CA TYR A 568 -24.76 9.52 9.89
C TYR A 568 -26.22 9.11 9.77
N GLN A 569 -26.64 8.76 8.57
CA GLN A 569 -27.99 8.31 8.27
C GLN A 569 -28.02 6.79 8.27
N ILE A 570 -28.89 6.24 9.11
CA ILE A 570 -29.24 4.82 9.12
C ILE A 570 -30.51 4.65 8.30
N TRP A 571 -30.43 3.87 7.25
CA TRP A 571 -31.51 3.65 6.30
C TRP A 571 -32.18 2.31 6.53
N LYS A 572 -33.50 2.29 6.36
CA LYS A 572 -34.32 1.11 6.25
C LYS A 572 -34.90 0.99 4.86
N LEU A 573 -34.67 -0.16 4.21
CA LEU A 573 -35.21 -0.41 2.90
C LEU A 573 -36.45 -1.30 2.99
N TYR A 574 -37.40 -1.06 2.10
CA TYR A 574 -38.69 -1.74 2.04
C TYR A 574 -38.93 -2.32 0.65
N LYS A 575 -39.67 -3.44 0.58
CA LYS A 575 -40.02 -4.11 -0.67
C LYS A 575 -41.14 -3.40 -1.45
N LYS A 576 -41.97 -2.59 -0.73
CA LYS A 576 -43.15 -1.89 -1.25
C LYS A 576 -43.15 -0.43 -0.80
#